data_52b8300b883f1e0d238a1040247e6679
#
_entry.id   52b8300b883f1e0d238a1040247e6679
#
_cell.length_a   1.000
_cell.length_b   1.000
_cell.length_c   1.000
_cell.angle_alpha   90.00
_cell.angle_beta   90.00
_cell.angle_gamma   90.00
#
_symmetry.space_group_name_H-M   'P 1'
#
loop_
_entity.id
_entity.type
_entity.pdbx_description
1 polymer ?
#
loop_
_entity_poly.entity_id
_entity_poly.type
_entity_poly.pdbx_seq_one_letter_code
_entity_poly.pdbx_strand_id
1 'polypeptide(L)'
;MILKFWGRLYNLDGWKKIYLDDDFLYISFPYVINGEDVEGVRYSEPYELAIDLDPNEDSHDIAREHKDWDHKDARQLMYRITSKAYDKVIEKLLDKTEYYDLDADYSQILKDAEAELVKEYEEYDEE
;
A
#
# COMPACT_ATOMS: atom_id res chain seq x y z
N MET A 1 5.59 8.76 -15.04
CA MET A 1 4.58 7.68 -14.99
C MET A 1 3.36 8.17 -14.23
N ILE A 2 2.18 7.85 -14.72
CA ILE A 2 0.91 8.20 -14.06
C ILE A 2 0.34 6.95 -13.38
N LEU A 3 0.01 7.07 -12.10
CA LEU A 3 -0.67 6.03 -11.33
C LEU A 3 -2.12 6.43 -11.12
N LYS A 4 -3.05 5.55 -11.45
CA LYS A 4 -4.47 5.72 -11.12
C LYS A 4 -4.83 4.82 -9.94
N PHE A 5 -5.37 5.41 -8.88
CA PHE A 5 -5.84 4.66 -7.71
C PHE A 5 -6.93 5.46 -6.98
N TRP A 6 -8.01 4.77 -6.62
CA TRP A 6 -9.18 5.40 -5.96
C TRP A 6 -9.78 6.54 -6.75
N GLY A 7 -9.83 6.39 -8.08
CA GLY A 7 -10.35 7.42 -8.96
C GLY A 7 -9.47 8.66 -9.06
N ARG A 8 -8.27 8.64 -8.49
CA ARG A 8 -7.31 9.75 -8.54
C ARG A 8 -6.15 9.39 -9.45
N LEU A 9 -5.59 10.42 -10.06
CA LEU A 9 -4.38 10.29 -10.89
C LEU A 9 -3.21 10.95 -10.17
N TYR A 10 -2.12 10.19 -10.04
CA TYR A 10 -0.89 10.64 -9.39
C TYR A 10 0.23 10.66 -10.40
N ASN A 11 0.91 11.81 -10.52
CA ASN A 11 2.11 11.91 -11.34
C ASN A 11 3.32 11.52 -10.50
N LEU A 12 3.96 10.41 -10.86
CA LEU A 12 5.11 9.86 -10.13
C LEU A 12 6.45 10.16 -10.81
N ASP A 13 6.48 11.07 -11.79
CA ASP A 13 7.73 11.39 -12.48
C ASP A 13 8.76 11.98 -11.52
N GLY A 14 9.97 11.44 -11.59
CA GLY A 14 11.09 11.92 -10.79
C GLY A 14 11.08 11.46 -9.34
N TRP A 15 10.31 10.45 -8.98
CA TRP A 15 10.34 9.92 -7.62
C TRP A 15 11.75 9.45 -7.25
N LYS A 16 12.09 9.58 -5.96
CA LYS A 16 13.40 9.23 -5.43
C LYS A 16 13.35 7.99 -4.54
N LYS A 17 12.30 7.84 -3.73
CA LYS A 17 12.18 6.77 -2.76
C LYS A 17 10.73 6.36 -2.60
N ILE A 18 10.48 5.06 -2.50
CA ILE A 18 9.17 4.48 -2.20
C ILE A 18 9.32 3.56 -1.00
N TYR A 19 8.41 3.67 -0.03
CA TYR A 19 8.41 2.79 1.15
C TYR A 19 7.01 2.63 1.72
N LEU A 20 6.81 1.58 2.51
CA LEU A 20 5.58 1.30 3.21
C LEU A 20 5.74 1.67 4.69
N ASP A 21 4.75 2.39 5.24
CA ASP A 21 4.64 2.64 6.67
C ASP A 21 3.16 2.46 7.05
N ASP A 22 2.88 1.52 7.95
CA ASP A 22 1.52 1.03 8.22
C ASP A 22 0.85 0.58 6.92
N ASP A 23 -0.29 1.17 6.56
CA ASP A 23 -1.03 0.85 5.35
C ASP A 23 -0.82 1.88 4.24
N PHE A 24 0.14 2.78 4.42
CA PHE A 24 0.39 3.86 3.47
C PHE A 24 1.64 3.61 2.65
N LEU A 25 1.48 3.75 1.35
CA LEU A 25 2.59 3.81 0.40
C LEU A 25 3.08 5.25 0.35
N TYR A 26 4.32 5.48 0.76
CA TYR A 26 4.96 6.80 0.73
C TYR A 26 5.90 6.90 -0.45
N ILE A 27 5.77 7.98 -1.20
CA ILE A 27 6.61 8.26 -2.37
C ILE A 27 7.26 9.61 -2.18
N SER A 28 8.59 9.63 -2.05
CA SER A 28 9.38 10.84 -1.83
C SER A 28 9.93 11.37 -3.15
N PHE A 29 9.99 12.69 -3.26
CA PHE A 29 10.50 13.38 -4.45
C PHE A 29 11.72 14.23 -4.08
N PRO A 30 12.59 14.56 -5.05
CA PRO A 30 13.83 15.29 -4.78
C PRO A 30 13.63 16.79 -4.51
N TYR A 31 12.42 17.30 -4.60
CA TYR A 31 12.14 18.71 -4.33
C TYR A 31 11.45 18.88 -2.98
N VAL A 32 11.48 20.12 -2.48
CA VAL A 32 10.88 20.47 -1.19
C VAL A 32 9.67 21.40 -1.42
N ILE A 33 8.75 21.35 -0.47
CA ILE A 33 7.62 22.30 -0.40
C ILE A 33 7.99 23.34 0.63
N ASN A 34 7.85 24.61 0.26
CA ASN A 34 7.99 25.73 1.17
C ASN A 34 6.61 26.24 1.51
N GLY A 35 6.36 26.50 2.79
CA GLY A 35 5.06 26.96 3.27
C GLY A 35 5.18 27.81 4.49
N GLU A 36 4.02 28.21 5.00
CA GLU A 36 3.90 29.02 6.20
C GLU A 36 2.72 28.47 6.99
N ASP A 37 2.91 28.24 8.29
CA ASP A 37 1.84 27.72 9.14
C ASP A 37 0.87 28.84 9.56
N VAL A 38 -0.14 28.49 10.35
CA VAL A 38 -1.17 29.45 10.81
C VAL A 38 -0.61 30.56 11.72
N GLU A 39 0.57 30.35 12.31
CA GLU A 39 1.25 31.32 13.17
C GLU A 39 2.27 32.18 12.41
N GLY A 40 2.39 31.95 11.10
CA GLY A 40 3.32 32.70 10.25
C GLY A 40 4.74 32.16 10.25
N VAL A 41 4.97 30.96 10.81
CA VAL A 41 6.29 30.34 10.82
C VAL A 41 6.52 29.65 9.46
N ARG A 42 7.61 30.04 8.80
CA ARG A 42 8.01 29.45 7.53
C ARG A 42 8.65 28.08 7.72
N TYR A 43 8.33 27.15 6.82
CA TYR A 43 8.92 25.82 6.85
C TYR A 43 9.34 25.39 5.44
N SER A 44 10.24 24.42 5.41
CA SER A 44 10.68 23.75 4.18
C SER A 44 10.73 22.25 4.46
N GLU A 45 9.92 21.47 3.73
CA GLU A 45 9.82 20.03 3.93
C GLU A 45 10.01 19.30 2.60
N PRO A 46 10.65 18.11 2.61
CA PRO A 46 10.66 17.26 1.43
C PRO A 46 9.23 16.92 1.00
N TYR A 47 8.97 16.96 -0.30
CA TYR A 47 7.66 16.57 -0.80
C TYR A 47 7.51 15.05 -0.74
N GLU A 48 6.45 14.61 -0.09
CA GLU A 48 6.14 13.20 0.06
C GLU A 48 4.66 12.96 -0.18
N LEU A 49 4.35 12.04 -1.09
CA LEU A 49 2.99 11.63 -1.40
C LEU A 49 2.65 10.38 -0.58
N ALA A 50 1.51 10.41 0.11
CA ALA A 50 1.01 9.27 0.87
C ALA A 50 -0.23 8.70 0.18
N ILE A 51 -0.21 7.42 -0.13
CA ILE A 51 -1.32 6.70 -0.76
C ILE A 51 -1.77 5.60 0.19
N ASP A 52 -3.03 5.67 0.64
CA ASP A 52 -3.61 4.63 1.50
C ASP A 52 -3.87 3.37 0.67
N LEU A 53 -3.19 2.28 0.98
CA LEU A 53 -3.36 1.00 0.29
C LEU A 53 -4.54 0.17 0.84
N ASP A 54 -5.19 0.63 1.90
CA ASP A 54 -6.33 -0.08 2.49
C ASP A 54 -7.48 0.89 2.84
N PRO A 55 -7.89 1.75 1.88
CA PRO A 55 -8.81 2.86 2.17
C PRO A 55 -10.22 2.41 2.58
N ASN A 56 -10.64 1.22 2.18
CA ASN A 56 -11.94 0.63 2.57
C ASN A 56 -11.80 -0.41 3.68
N GLU A 57 -10.62 -0.53 4.26
CA GLU A 57 -10.34 -1.56 5.25
C GLU A 57 -10.63 -2.98 4.71
N ASP A 58 -10.32 -3.22 3.42
CA ASP A 58 -10.53 -4.53 2.78
C ASP A 58 -9.75 -5.64 3.48
N SER A 59 -8.58 -5.31 4.05
CA SER A 59 -7.80 -6.27 4.84
C SER A 59 -8.56 -6.74 6.07
N HIS A 60 -9.37 -5.87 6.70
CA HIS A 60 -10.23 -6.23 7.81
C HIS A 60 -11.33 -7.21 7.38
N ASP A 61 -11.94 -6.98 6.22
CA ASP A 61 -12.98 -7.85 5.69
C ASP A 61 -12.42 -9.23 5.38
N ILE A 62 -11.24 -9.29 4.79
CA ILE A 62 -10.55 -10.55 4.52
C ILE A 62 -10.24 -11.29 5.83
N ALA A 63 -9.74 -10.58 6.84
CA ALA A 63 -9.46 -11.18 8.15
C ALA A 63 -10.71 -11.77 8.80
N ARG A 64 -11.86 -11.11 8.63
CA ARG A 64 -13.15 -11.59 9.17
C ARG A 64 -13.62 -12.89 8.54
N GLU A 65 -13.23 -13.17 7.30
CA GLU A 65 -13.54 -14.43 6.61
C GLU A 65 -12.83 -15.63 7.24
N HIS A 66 -11.74 -15.38 7.97
CA HIS A 66 -10.97 -16.42 8.66
C HIS A 66 -11.35 -16.51 10.14
N LYS A 67 -12.62 -16.76 10.41
CA LYS A 67 -13.20 -16.81 11.78
C LYS A 67 -12.60 -17.91 12.66
N ASP A 68 -12.07 -18.94 12.04
CA ASP A 68 -11.48 -20.07 12.76
C ASP A 68 -10.06 -19.76 13.27
N TRP A 69 -9.49 -18.68 12.83
CA TRP A 69 -8.18 -18.22 13.30
C TRP A 69 -8.34 -17.53 14.65
N ASP A 70 -7.35 -17.65 15.52
CA ASP A 70 -7.36 -16.91 16.76
C ASP A 70 -7.23 -15.39 16.49
N HIS A 71 -7.51 -14.59 17.50
CA HIS A 71 -7.51 -13.13 17.37
C HIS A 71 -6.15 -12.56 16.97
N LYS A 72 -5.08 -13.19 17.47
CA LYS A 72 -3.70 -12.78 17.15
C LYS A 72 -3.38 -13.06 15.68
N ASP A 73 -3.71 -14.26 15.19
CA ASP A 73 -3.45 -14.66 13.80
C ASP A 73 -4.25 -13.83 12.82
N ALA A 74 -5.51 -13.54 13.13
CA ALA A 74 -6.35 -12.69 12.29
C ALA A 74 -5.78 -11.27 12.19
N ARG A 75 -5.27 -10.73 13.30
CA ARG A 75 -4.64 -9.41 13.33
C ARG A 75 -3.34 -9.41 12.53
N GLN A 76 -2.53 -10.44 12.66
CA GLN A 76 -1.30 -10.57 11.87
C GLN A 76 -1.60 -10.71 10.38
N LEU A 77 -2.64 -11.47 10.02
CA LEU A 77 -3.09 -11.58 8.64
C LEU A 77 -3.40 -10.20 8.06
N MET A 78 -4.16 -9.39 8.79
CA MET A 78 -4.54 -8.05 8.38
C MET A 78 -3.32 -7.18 8.05
N TYR A 79 -2.31 -7.17 8.91
CA TYR A 79 -1.09 -6.40 8.67
C TYR A 79 -0.26 -6.97 7.52
N ARG A 80 -0.17 -8.28 7.40
CA ARG A 80 0.63 -8.93 6.37
C ARG A 80 0.02 -8.81 4.99
N ILE A 81 -1.31 -8.71 4.88
CA ILE A 81 -1.98 -8.50 3.60
C ILE A 81 -1.50 -7.20 2.94
N THR A 82 -1.48 -6.10 3.68
CA THR A 82 -1.02 -4.81 3.15
C THR A 82 0.44 -4.88 2.73
N SER A 83 1.29 -5.55 3.52
CA SER A 83 2.71 -5.72 3.17
C SER A 83 2.90 -6.51 1.87
N LYS A 84 2.16 -7.60 1.70
CA LYS A 84 2.20 -8.39 0.46
C LYS A 84 1.65 -7.61 -0.73
N ALA A 85 0.57 -6.86 -0.51
CA ALA A 85 0.00 -6.00 -1.55
C ALA A 85 1.00 -4.92 -1.98
N TYR A 86 1.71 -4.31 -1.02
CA TYR A 86 2.77 -3.37 -1.30
C TYR A 86 3.85 -3.96 -2.22
N ASP A 87 4.33 -5.16 -1.91
CA ASP A 87 5.35 -5.81 -2.73
C ASP A 87 4.88 -6.00 -4.17
N LYS A 88 3.62 -6.40 -4.36
CA LYS A 88 3.05 -6.59 -5.69
C LYS A 88 2.85 -5.28 -6.43
N VAL A 89 2.43 -4.24 -5.73
CA VAL A 89 2.29 -2.89 -6.31
C VAL A 89 3.64 -2.37 -6.76
N ILE A 90 4.69 -2.53 -5.96
CA ILE A 90 6.04 -2.09 -6.33
C ILE A 90 6.53 -2.82 -7.57
N GLU A 91 6.35 -4.12 -7.68
CA GLU A 91 6.71 -4.86 -8.90
C GLU A 91 6.03 -4.28 -10.14
N LYS A 92 4.74 -3.97 -10.03
CA LYS A 92 3.97 -3.39 -11.14
C LYS A 92 4.44 -1.98 -11.48
N LEU A 93 4.72 -1.14 -10.48
CA LEU A 93 5.23 0.21 -10.69
C LEU A 93 6.60 0.21 -11.38
N LEU A 94 7.47 -0.72 -11.03
CA LEU A 94 8.79 -0.83 -11.65
C LEU A 94 8.72 -1.35 -13.09
N ASP A 95 7.69 -2.12 -13.41
CA ASP A 95 7.50 -2.68 -14.75
C ASP A 95 6.81 -1.69 -15.71
N LYS A 96 6.03 -0.75 -15.20
CA LYS A 96 5.30 0.23 -16.01
C LYS A 96 6.12 1.51 -16.19
N THR A 97 6.05 2.10 -17.37
CA THR A 97 6.84 3.30 -17.70
C THR A 97 6.01 4.56 -17.87
N GLU A 98 4.76 4.46 -18.32
CA GLU A 98 3.93 5.61 -18.64
C GLU A 98 2.67 5.72 -17.79
N TYR A 99 1.94 4.61 -17.63
CA TYR A 99 0.64 4.60 -16.97
C TYR A 99 0.39 3.26 -16.30
N TYR A 100 -0.14 3.31 -15.07
CA TYR A 100 -0.56 2.11 -14.35
C TYR A 100 -1.92 2.34 -13.69
N ASP A 101 -2.90 1.52 -14.04
CA ASP A 101 -4.24 1.55 -13.44
C ASP A 101 -4.29 0.53 -12.29
N LEU A 102 -3.96 0.99 -11.09
CA LEU A 102 -4.01 0.15 -9.90
C LEU A 102 -5.44 -0.20 -9.51
N ASP A 103 -6.44 0.66 -9.82
CA ASP A 103 -7.84 0.36 -9.56
C ASP A 103 -8.28 -0.94 -10.24
N ALA A 104 -7.79 -1.18 -11.45
CA ALA A 104 -8.12 -2.39 -12.20
C ALA A 104 -7.51 -3.66 -11.58
N ASP A 105 -6.35 -3.54 -10.96
CA ASP A 105 -5.59 -4.68 -10.44
C ASP A 105 -5.75 -4.89 -8.93
N TYR A 106 -6.19 -3.87 -8.19
CA TYR A 106 -6.12 -3.87 -6.74
C TYR A 106 -6.87 -5.03 -6.09
N SER A 107 -8.08 -5.33 -6.56
CA SER A 107 -8.88 -6.44 -6.03
C SER A 107 -8.15 -7.78 -6.21
N GLN A 108 -7.52 -7.99 -7.37
CA GLN A 108 -6.77 -9.22 -7.64
C GLN A 108 -5.49 -9.29 -6.80
N ILE A 109 -4.82 -8.15 -6.60
CA ILE A 109 -3.64 -8.06 -5.74
C ILE A 109 -3.97 -8.50 -4.31
N LEU A 110 -5.11 -8.04 -3.76
CA LEU A 110 -5.54 -8.45 -2.42
C LEU A 110 -5.86 -9.94 -2.35
N LYS A 111 -6.52 -10.49 -3.35
CA LYS A 111 -6.84 -11.92 -3.42
C LYS A 111 -5.57 -12.76 -3.49
N ASP A 112 -4.60 -12.35 -4.29
CA ASP A 112 -3.33 -13.05 -4.42
C ASP A 112 -2.53 -13.00 -3.11
N ALA A 113 -2.53 -11.84 -2.43
CA ALA A 113 -1.88 -11.68 -1.13
C ALA A 113 -2.51 -12.60 -0.08
N GLU A 114 -3.84 -12.65 -0.03
CA GLU A 114 -4.57 -13.54 0.88
C GLU A 114 -4.23 -15.00 0.60
N ALA A 115 -4.27 -15.43 -0.66
CA ALA A 115 -3.99 -16.81 -1.04
C ALA A 115 -2.58 -17.24 -0.63
N GLU A 116 -1.58 -16.38 -0.85
CA GLU A 116 -0.21 -16.66 -0.45
C GLU A 116 -0.06 -16.81 1.06
N LEU A 117 -0.71 -15.93 1.83
CA LEU A 117 -0.64 -15.96 3.29
C LEU A 117 -1.37 -17.17 3.88
N VAL A 118 -2.53 -17.51 3.35
CA VAL A 118 -3.28 -18.69 3.78
C VAL A 118 -2.47 -19.96 3.51
N LYS A 119 -1.82 -20.03 2.35
CA LYS A 119 -0.95 -21.16 2.02
C LYS A 119 0.22 -21.27 2.98
N GLU A 120 0.90 -20.17 3.30
CA GLU A 120 1.98 -20.15 4.29
C GLU A 120 1.50 -20.63 5.65
N TYR A 121 0.32 -20.18 6.07
CA TYR A 121 -0.28 -20.56 7.34
C TYR A 121 -0.59 -22.07 7.39
N GLU A 122 -1.18 -22.61 6.34
CA GLU A 122 -1.50 -24.03 6.23
C GLU A 122 -0.24 -24.90 6.23
N GLU A 123 0.80 -24.51 5.50
CA GLU A 123 2.08 -25.22 5.49
C GLU A 123 2.73 -25.24 6.88
N TYR A 124 2.61 -24.14 7.62
CA TYR A 124 3.16 -24.04 8.97
C TYR A 124 2.40 -24.94 9.96
N ASP A 125 1.08 -25.02 9.81
CA ASP A 125 0.21 -25.78 10.72
C ASP A 125 0.32 -27.30 10.52
N GLU A 126 0.78 -27.76 9.34
CA GLU A 126 1.00 -29.18 9.04
C GLU A 126 2.25 -29.77 9.72
N GLU A 127 3.11 -28.94 10.25
CA GLU A 127 4.29 -29.38 11.00
C GLU A 127 3.95 -29.70 12.46
#